data_191a286735a670cbd033f31e96f85ec3
#
_entry.id   191a286735a670cbd033f31e96f85ec3
#
_cell.length_a   1.000
_cell.length_b   1.000
_cell.length_c   1.000
_cell.angle_alpha   90.00
_cell.angle_beta   90.00
_cell.angle_gamma   90.00
#
_symmetry.space_group_name_H-M   'P 1'
#
loop_
_entity.id
_entity.type
_entity.pdbx_description
1 polymer ?
#
loop_
_entity_poly.entity_id
_entity_poly.type
_entity_poly.pdbx_seq_one_letter_code
_entity_poly.pdbx_strand_id
1 'polypeptide(L)'
;QNVDAQDESFDAVYSIEATCCAPDKPSIYGEVFRLLKPGARFGVYEYCMTDRFDAGDPHHLRIKADLQLGGGLLVIDDRQTIDHALRSVGFEVLETRDLAAQTGPSIPWYQPLVGSGISLASFRSSRIGRWVTNNTLRALEALRIAPQGMVAVSETLNLCAAAMVEAGRLGIFTPMYFIHARKPAE
;
A
#
# COMPACT_ATOMS: atom_id res chain seq x y z
N GLN A 1 0.94 18.77 -7.96
CA GLN A 1 1.19 18.89 -6.51
C GLN A 1 2.49 19.67 -6.38
N ASN A 2 2.45 20.79 -5.69
CA ASN A 2 3.61 21.65 -5.51
C ASN A 2 3.74 21.91 -4.01
N VAL A 3 4.89 21.57 -3.43
CA VAL A 3 5.20 21.84 -2.01
C VAL A 3 5.75 23.26 -1.93
N ASP A 4 5.24 24.06 -1.02
CA ASP A 4 5.72 25.43 -0.79
C ASP A 4 7.09 25.37 -0.09
N ALA A 5 8.12 25.02 -0.85
CA ALA A 5 9.50 24.98 -0.44
C ALA A 5 10.41 25.26 -1.63
N GLN A 6 11.58 25.83 -1.36
CA GLN A 6 12.58 26.17 -2.37
C GLN A 6 13.17 24.90 -3.00
N ASP A 7 13.59 25.00 -4.25
CA ASP A 7 14.36 23.96 -4.91
C ASP A 7 15.65 23.68 -4.12
N GLU A 8 16.08 22.41 -4.11
CA GLU A 8 17.33 21.99 -3.54
C GLU A 8 17.52 22.42 -2.05
N SER A 9 16.42 22.38 -1.28
CA SER A 9 16.42 22.81 0.12
C SER A 9 16.58 21.67 1.12
N PHE A 10 16.35 20.41 0.71
CA PHE A 10 16.37 19.26 1.61
C PHE A 10 17.59 18.36 1.40
N ASP A 11 18.18 17.90 2.50
CA ASP A 11 19.32 16.97 2.52
C ASP A 11 18.86 15.50 2.37
N ALA A 12 17.61 15.21 2.69
CA ALA A 12 16.95 13.92 2.47
C ALA A 12 15.43 14.07 2.49
N VAL A 13 14.74 13.19 1.78
CA VAL A 13 13.29 13.05 1.80
C VAL A 13 12.95 11.58 2.00
N TYR A 14 11.87 11.31 2.73
CA TYR A 14 11.29 9.97 2.78
C TYR A 14 9.78 10.02 2.62
N SER A 15 9.23 8.94 2.10
CA SER A 15 7.79 8.72 1.96
C SER A 15 7.43 7.31 2.41
N ILE A 16 6.40 7.20 3.25
CA ILE A 16 5.91 5.91 3.73
C ILE A 16 4.43 5.84 3.38
N GLU A 17 4.08 4.93 2.45
CA GLU A 17 2.70 4.66 2.02
C GLU A 17 1.90 5.90 1.59
N ALA A 18 2.57 6.93 1.08
CA ALA A 18 1.95 8.18 0.68
C ALA A 18 1.97 8.39 -0.85
N THR A 19 3.10 8.10 -1.48
CA THR A 19 3.25 8.27 -2.93
C THR A 19 2.47 7.22 -3.72
N CYS A 20 2.13 6.08 -3.12
CA CYS A 20 1.23 5.09 -3.69
C CYS A 20 -0.18 5.64 -3.99
N CYS A 21 -0.61 6.68 -3.29
CA CYS A 21 -1.91 7.34 -3.52
C CYS A 21 -1.89 8.30 -4.73
N ALA A 22 -0.72 8.60 -5.29
CA ALA A 22 -0.61 9.51 -6.42
C ALA A 22 -0.86 8.76 -7.75
N PRO A 23 -1.80 9.23 -8.59
CA PRO A 23 -2.07 8.59 -9.87
C PRO A 23 -0.96 8.82 -10.90
N ASP A 24 -0.15 9.85 -10.72
CA ASP A 24 0.97 10.23 -11.60
C ASP A 24 2.29 10.17 -10.80
N LYS A 25 2.96 9.04 -10.87
CA LYS A 25 4.23 8.80 -10.18
C LYS A 25 5.36 9.73 -10.65
N PRO A 26 5.58 9.96 -11.95
CA PRO A 26 6.58 10.90 -12.41
C PRO A 26 6.39 12.30 -11.85
N SER A 27 5.16 12.80 -11.76
CA SER A 27 4.88 14.13 -11.21
C SER A 27 5.28 14.25 -9.73
N ILE A 28 4.90 13.26 -8.88
CA ILE A 28 5.24 13.33 -7.46
C ILE A 28 6.73 13.10 -7.20
N TYR A 29 7.35 12.17 -7.94
CA TYR A 29 8.79 11.94 -7.82
C TYR A 29 9.60 13.11 -8.38
N GLY A 30 9.13 13.78 -9.43
CA GLY A 30 9.72 15.02 -9.95
C GLY A 30 9.71 16.14 -8.92
N GLU A 31 8.63 16.27 -8.15
CA GLU A 31 8.57 17.24 -7.06
C GLU A 31 9.57 16.90 -5.94
N VAL A 32 9.68 15.65 -5.53
CA VAL A 32 10.70 15.21 -4.56
C VAL A 32 12.11 15.50 -5.11
N PHE A 33 12.34 15.22 -6.40
CA PHE A 33 13.61 15.48 -7.06
C PHE A 33 13.98 16.98 -7.06
N ARG A 34 12.99 17.85 -7.33
CA ARG A 34 13.17 19.31 -7.27
C ARG A 34 13.61 19.78 -5.89
N LEU A 35 12.99 19.24 -4.85
CA LEU A 35 13.21 19.63 -3.45
C LEU A 35 14.57 19.18 -2.90
N LEU A 36 15.10 18.07 -3.40
CA LEU A 36 16.34 17.50 -2.92
C LEU A 36 17.56 18.25 -3.47
N LYS A 37 18.56 18.46 -2.62
CA LYS A 37 19.89 18.93 -3.01
C LYS A 37 20.58 17.90 -3.92
N PRO A 38 21.51 18.33 -4.81
CA PRO A 38 22.37 17.39 -5.51
C PRO A 38 23.10 16.44 -4.53
N GLY A 39 23.13 15.15 -4.84
CA GLY A 39 23.69 14.10 -3.99
C GLY A 39 22.79 13.61 -2.84
N ALA A 40 21.67 14.28 -2.58
CA ALA A 40 20.74 13.94 -1.50
C ALA A 40 19.94 12.64 -1.77
N ARG A 41 19.36 12.07 -0.70
CA ARG A 41 18.76 10.75 -0.69
C ARG A 41 17.25 10.79 -0.61
N PHE A 42 16.60 9.84 -1.30
CA PHE A 42 15.17 9.57 -1.20
C PHE A 42 14.93 8.12 -0.78
N GLY A 43 14.21 7.94 0.34
CA GLY A 43 13.75 6.64 0.80
C GLY A 43 12.25 6.54 0.66
N VAL A 44 11.73 5.51 0.00
CA VAL A 44 10.29 5.36 -0.20
C VAL A 44 9.81 3.93 0.03
N TYR A 45 8.67 3.81 0.67
CA TYR A 45 7.87 2.57 0.74
C TYR A 45 6.65 2.70 -0.15
N GLU A 46 6.44 1.70 -1.00
CA GLU A 46 5.31 1.63 -1.92
C GLU A 46 4.51 0.33 -1.75
N TYR A 47 3.20 0.45 -1.91
CA TYR A 47 2.36 -0.69 -2.25
C TYR A 47 2.52 -1.01 -3.71
N CYS A 48 2.86 -2.24 -4.06
CA CYS A 48 2.97 -2.61 -5.46
C CYS A 48 2.60 -4.06 -5.74
N MET A 49 2.24 -4.32 -6.99
CA MET A 49 2.16 -5.67 -7.50
C MET A 49 3.57 -6.22 -7.71
N THR A 50 3.75 -7.50 -7.39
CA THR A 50 5.03 -8.20 -7.58
C THR A 50 5.15 -8.78 -8.99
N ASP A 51 6.32 -9.33 -9.31
CA ASP A 51 6.57 -10.02 -10.59
C ASP A 51 5.73 -11.30 -10.79
N ARG A 52 5.00 -11.73 -9.76
CA ARG A 52 4.05 -12.85 -9.85
C ARG A 52 2.65 -12.43 -10.29
N PHE A 53 2.39 -11.13 -10.34
CA PHE A 53 1.11 -10.62 -10.82
C PHE A 53 1.01 -10.82 -12.33
N ASP A 54 -0.06 -11.46 -12.76
CA ASP A 54 -0.37 -11.66 -14.16
C ASP A 54 -1.61 -10.84 -14.52
N ALA A 55 -1.44 -9.82 -15.39
CA ALA A 55 -2.52 -8.99 -15.89
C ALA A 55 -3.46 -9.72 -16.87
N GLY A 56 -3.10 -10.92 -17.33
CA GLY A 56 -3.95 -11.79 -18.12
C GLY A 56 -4.86 -12.70 -17.27
N ASP A 57 -4.59 -12.82 -15.96
CA ASP A 57 -5.39 -13.64 -15.06
C ASP A 57 -6.56 -12.83 -14.46
N PRO A 58 -7.82 -13.16 -14.77
CA PRO A 58 -8.99 -12.47 -14.20
C PRO A 58 -9.05 -12.53 -12.66
N HIS A 59 -8.50 -13.57 -12.05
CA HIS A 59 -8.45 -13.69 -10.60
C HIS A 59 -7.48 -12.68 -9.99
N HIS A 60 -6.30 -12.49 -10.57
CA HIS A 60 -5.34 -11.48 -10.15
C HIS A 60 -5.89 -10.06 -10.35
N LEU A 61 -6.57 -9.81 -11.47
CA LEU A 61 -7.22 -8.52 -11.72
C LEU A 61 -8.30 -8.21 -10.69
N ARG A 62 -9.14 -9.19 -10.33
CA ARG A 62 -10.16 -9.02 -9.27
C ARG A 62 -9.51 -8.68 -7.94
N ILE A 63 -8.49 -9.41 -7.52
CA ILE A 63 -7.78 -9.13 -6.26
C ILE A 63 -7.20 -7.71 -6.26
N LYS A 64 -6.56 -7.31 -7.36
CA LYS A 64 -6.03 -5.93 -7.51
C LYS A 64 -7.13 -4.89 -7.37
N ALA A 65 -8.29 -5.10 -8.02
CA ALA A 65 -9.43 -4.20 -7.92
C ALA A 65 -9.98 -4.10 -6.49
N ASP A 66 -10.08 -5.24 -5.77
CA ASP A 66 -10.52 -5.30 -4.39
C ASP A 66 -9.53 -4.57 -3.44
N LEU A 67 -8.22 -4.70 -3.68
CA LEU A 67 -7.18 -3.95 -2.97
C LEU A 67 -7.31 -2.43 -3.21
N GLN A 68 -7.52 -2.02 -4.45
CA GLN A 68 -7.71 -0.61 -4.81
C GLN A 68 -8.96 -0.04 -4.16
N LEU A 69 -10.09 -0.72 -4.28
CA LEU A 69 -11.36 -0.29 -3.70
C LEU A 69 -11.27 -0.19 -2.17
N GLY A 70 -10.77 -1.24 -1.54
CA GLY A 70 -10.71 -1.33 -0.09
C GLY A 70 -9.62 -0.47 0.54
N GLY A 71 -8.53 -0.21 -0.18
CA GLY A 71 -7.44 0.68 0.24
C GLY A 71 -7.66 2.14 -0.14
N GLY A 72 -8.70 2.46 -0.92
CA GLY A 72 -8.91 3.82 -1.44
C GLY A 72 -7.84 4.27 -2.42
N LEU A 73 -7.20 3.32 -3.11
CA LEU A 73 -6.10 3.57 -4.03
C LEU A 73 -6.63 3.68 -5.46
N LEU A 74 -6.25 4.73 -6.17
CA LEU A 74 -6.61 4.90 -7.59
C LEU A 74 -5.86 3.89 -8.47
N VAL A 75 -4.59 3.67 -8.17
CA VAL A 75 -3.71 2.77 -8.92
C VAL A 75 -2.83 2.00 -7.94
N ILE A 76 -2.56 0.73 -8.24
CA ILE A 76 -1.46 -0.03 -7.64
C ILE A 76 -0.55 -0.42 -8.79
N ASP A 77 0.61 0.21 -8.86
CA ASP A 77 1.60 -0.04 -9.88
C ASP A 77 2.39 -1.33 -9.60
N ASP A 78 3.09 -1.84 -10.59
CA ASP A 78 4.10 -2.88 -10.43
C ASP A 78 5.48 -2.26 -10.13
N ARG A 79 6.42 -3.10 -9.73
CA ARG A 79 7.79 -2.69 -9.40
C ARG A 79 8.50 -1.99 -10.56
N GLN A 80 8.32 -2.49 -11.78
CA GLN A 80 8.98 -1.94 -12.97
C GLN A 80 8.48 -0.53 -13.28
N THR A 81 7.17 -0.31 -13.17
CA THR A 81 6.55 1.00 -13.36
C THR A 81 7.06 2.01 -12.33
N ILE A 82 7.18 1.62 -11.06
CA ILE A 82 7.69 2.49 -10.00
C ILE A 82 9.18 2.83 -10.24
N ASP A 83 10.00 1.84 -10.51
CA ASP A 83 11.43 2.03 -10.79
C ASP A 83 11.66 2.88 -12.04
N HIS A 84 10.85 2.66 -13.09
CA HIS A 84 10.90 3.47 -14.30
C HIS A 84 10.53 4.94 -14.02
N ALA A 85 9.48 5.18 -13.25
CA ALA A 85 9.05 6.52 -12.88
C ALA A 85 10.14 7.30 -12.12
N LEU A 86 10.83 6.65 -11.16
CA LEU A 86 11.96 7.27 -10.46
C LEU A 86 13.10 7.63 -11.41
N ARG A 87 13.50 6.69 -12.26
CA ARG A 87 14.60 6.93 -13.23
C ARG A 87 14.24 7.99 -14.27
N SER A 88 12.98 8.05 -14.70
CA SER A 88 12.53 9.00 -15.73
C SER A 88 12.63 10.45 -15.27
N VAL A 89 12.56 10.72 -13.97
CA VAL A 89 12.71 12.07 -13.39
C VAL A 89 14.16 12.38 -12.97
N GLY A 90 15.09 11.44 -13.16
CA GLY A 90 16.52 11.65 -12.94
C GLY A 90 17.09 10.98 -11.69
N PHE A 91 16.33 10.24 -10.90
CA PHE A 91 16.88 9.52 -9.75
C PHE A 91 17.77 8.35 -10.18
N GLU A 92 18.86 8.20 -9.44
CA GLU A 92 19.66 6.99 -9.41
C GLU A 92 19.07 6.05 -8.34
N VAL A 93 18.47 4.94 -8.77
CA VAL A 93 17.98 3.90 -7.86
C VAL A 93 19.16 3.06 -7.39
N LEU A 94 19.49 3.15 -6.11
CA LEU A 94 20.66 2.50 -5.49
C LEU A 94 20.31 1.11 -4.98
N GLU A 95 19.12 0.95 -4.44
CA GLU A 95 18.68 -0.30 -3.82
C GLU A 95 17.17 -0.43 -3.88
N THR A 96 16.70 -1.65 -4.11
CA THR A 96 15.29 -2.02 -3.96
C THR A 96 15.17 -3.30 -3.16
N ARG A 97 14.22 -3.35 -2.23
CA ARG A 97 13.96 -4.53 -1.40
C ARG A 97 12.47 -4.71 -1.15
N ASP A 98 12.00 -5.93 -1.25
CA ASP A 98 10.70 -6.32 -0.71
C ASP A 98 10.89 -6.74 0.76
N LEU A 99 10.59 -5.83 1.68
CA LEU A 99 10.77 -6.07 3.11
C LEU A 99 9.69 -6.99 3.68
N ALA A 100 8.55 -7.10 3.02
CA ALA A 100 7.52 -8.07 3.41
C ALA A 100 7.94 -9.51 3.13
N ALA A 101 8.76 -9.72 2.09
CA ALA A 101 9.32 -11.05 1.76
C ALA A 101 10.47 -11.45 2.70
N GLN A 102 11.13 -10.49 3.37
CA GLN A 102 12.27 -10.71 4.25
C GLN A 102 11.90 -10.98 5.71
N THR A 103 10.66 -10.78 6.10
CA THR A 103 10.18 -11.23 7.40
C THR A 103 10.31 -12.75 7.44
N GLY A 104 11.28 -13.24 8.21
CA GLY A 104 11.79 -14.60 8.25
C GLY A 104 10.74 -15.72 8.21
N PRO A 105 11.14 -17.00 8.19
CA PRO A 105 10.30 -18.15 7.78
C PRO A 105 9.04 -18.37 8.62
N SER A 106 8.78 -17.60 9.68
CA SER A 106 7.78 -17.95 10.68
C SER A 106 6.45 -17.21 10.58
N ILE A 107 6.36 -15.96 10.10
CA ILE A 107 5.10 -15.21 10.11
C ILE A 107 4.95 -14.37 8.84
N PRO A 108 4.08 -14.76 7.88
CA PRO A 108 3.77 -13.92 6.73
C PRO A 108 3.17 -12.57 7.14
N TRP A 109 3.48 -11.51 6.41
CA TRP A 109 3.01 -10.15 6.70
C TRP A 109 1.48 -10.05 6.82
N TYR A 110 0.73 -10.88 6.08
CA TYR A 110 -0.74 -10.91 6.11
C TYR A 110 -1.32 -11.75 7.26
N GLN A 111 -0.51 -12.43 8.06
CA GLN A 111 -0.97 -13.31 9.14
C GLN A 111 -1.91 -12.60 10.14
N PRO A 112 -1.66 -11.35 10.57
CA PRO A 112 -2.58 -10.64 11.46
C PRO A 112 -4.00 -10.47 10.91
N LEU A 113 -4.15 -10.47 9.58
CA LEU A 113 -5.44 -10.31 8.90
C LEU A 113 -6.22 -11.62 8.78
N VAL A 114 -5.56 -12.77 8.97
CA VAL A 114 -6.19 -14.10 8.87
C VAL A 114 -7.09 -14.42 10.07
N GLY A 115 -6.81 -13.82 11.24
CA GLY A 115 -7.62 -14.03 12.44
C GLY A 115 -7.50 -15.42 13.05
N SER A 116 -6.33 -16.05 12.98
CA SER A 116 -6.08 -17.43 13.42
C SER A 116 -5.53 -17.59 14.85
N GLY A 117 -5.57 -16.55 15.68
CA GLY A 117 -5.04 -16.60 17.06
C GLY A 117 -6.12 -16.61 18.16
N ILE A 118 -5.71 -16.91 19.41
CA ILE A 118 -6.57 -16.93 20.61
C ILE A 118 -6.60 -15.52 21.26
N SER A 119 -6.76 -14.47 20.47
CA SER A 119 -6.87 -13.09 20.98
C SER A 119 -8.16 -12.42 20.52
N LEU A 120 -8.59 -11.39 21.25
CA LEU A 120 -9.76 -10.58 20.86
C LEU A 120 -9.57 -9.95 19.48
N ALA A 121 -8.36 -9.55 19.13
CA ALA A 121 -8.00 -9.03 17.80
C ALA A 121 -8.16 -10.11 16.73
N SER A 122 -7.68 -11.32 16.98
CA SER A 122 -7.85 -12.47 16.07
C SER A 122 -9.30 -12.88 15.92
N PHE A 123 -10.09 -12.83 17.00
CA PHE A 123 -11.54 -13.08 16.91
C PHE A 123 -12.21 -12.06 16.00
N ARG A 124 -11.94 -10.76 16.17
CA ARG A 124 -12.50 -9.69 15.31
C ARG A 124 -12.13 -9.87 13.83
N SER A 125 -10.94 -10.36 13.54
CA SER A 125 -10.47 -10.65 12.18
C SER A 125 -11.02 -11.97 11.62
N SER A 126 -11.61 -12.84 12.44
CA SER A 126 -12.22 -14.09 12.01
C SER A 126 -13.53 -13.87 11.24
N ARG A 127 -13.97 -14.86 10.46
CA ARG A 127 -15.26 -14.82 9.74
C ARG A 127 -16.45 -14.57 10.68
N ILE A 128 -16.45 -15.24 11.86
CA ILE A 128 -17.50 -15.10 12.87
C ILE A 128 -17.42 -13.70 13.50
N GLY A 129 -16.24 -13.24 13.87
CA GLY A 129 -16.08 -11.91 14.45
C GLY A 129 -16.50 -10.79 13.52
N ARG A 130 -16.15 -10.88 12.25
CA ARG A 130 -16.61 -9.93 11.21
C ARG A 130 -18.15 -9.95 11.06
N TRP A 131 -18.76 -11.13 11.04
CA TRP A 131 -20.21 -11.26 10.99
C TRP A 131 -20.89 -10.62 12.21
N VAL A 132 -20.39 -10.91 13.43
CA VAL A 132 -20.89 -10.28 14.67
C VAL A 132 -20.75 -8.77 14.62
N THR A 133 -19.57 -8.26 14.26
CA THR A 133 -19.31 -6.82 14.16
C THR A 133 -20.27 -6.14 13.18
N ASN A 134 -20.43 -6.69 11.98
CA ASN A 134 -21.31 -6.11 10.96
C ASN A 134 -22.80 -6.12 11.41
N ASN A 135 -23.29 -7.20 12.04
CA ASN A 135 -24.66 -7.22 12.54
C ASN A 135 -24.86 -6.25 13.73
N THR A 136 -23.86 -6.11 14.60
CA THR A 136 -23.89 -5.11 15.67
C THR A 136 -23.94 -3.70 15.08
N LEU A 137 -23.12 -3.39 14.09
CA LEU A 137 -23.12 -2.08 13.42
C LEU A 137 -24.46 -1.81 12.74
N ARG A 138 -25.06 -2.80 12.06
CA ARG A 138 -26.40 -2.66 11.45
C ARG A 138 -27.47 -2.32 12.49
N ALA A 139 -27.43 -3.00 13.65
CA ALA A 139 -28.35 -2.69 14.73
C ALA A 139 -28.16 -1.27 15.29
N LEU A 140 -26.90 -0.85 15.48
CA LEU A 140 -26.59 0.49 15.96
C LEU A 140 -26.95 1.59 14.97
N GLU A 141 -26.78 1.37 13.67
CA GLU A 141 -27.25 2.29 12.62
C GLU A 141 -28.79 2.39 12.60
N ALA A 142 -29.47 1.24 12.68
CA ALA A 142 -30.95 1.21 12.71
C ALA A 142 -31.52 1.96 13.93
N LEU A 143 -30.84 1.90 15.07
CA LEU A 143 -31.17 2.62 16.29
C LEU A 143 -30.68 4.09 16.29
N ARG A 144 -30.00 4.54 15.22
CA ARG A 144 -29.39 5.86 15.09
C ARG A 144 -28.37 6.19 16.20
N ILE A 145 -27.78 5.17 16.82
CA ILE A 145 -26.69 5.31 17.80
C ILE A 145 -25.35 5.46 17.08
N ALA A 146 -25.17 4.74 15.96
CA ALA A 146 -24.00 4.89 15.10
C ALA A 146 -24.33 5.76 13.86
N PRO A 147 -23.34 6.50 13.31
CA PRO A 147 -23.49 7.23 12.07
C PRO A 147 -23.88 6.28 10.89
N GLN A 148 -24.68 6.79 9.98
CA GLN A 148 -25.03 6.07 8.75
C GLN A 148 -23.79 5.82 7.89
N GLY A 149 -23.67 4.61 7.31
CA GLY A 149 -22.54 4.23 6.44
C GLY A 149 -21.43 3.45 7.13
N MET A 150 -21.45 3.27 8.45
CA MET A 150 -20.44 2.50 9.16
C MET A 150 -20.40 1.03 8.73
N VAL A 151 -21.55 0.44 8.41
CA VAL A 151 -21.61 -0.93 7.86
C VAL A 151 -20.89 -0.99 6.52
N ALA A 152 -21.15 -0.05 5.61
CA ALA A 152 -20.49 -0.02 4.31
C ALA A 152 -18.95 0.13 4.44
N VAL A 153 -18.49 1.00 5.34
CA VAL A 153 -17.07 1.14 5.67
C VAL A 153 -16.49 -0.19 6.19
N SER A 154 -17.19 -0.85 7.12
CA SER A 154 -16.74 -2.14 7.67
C SER A 154 -16.68 -3.23 6.58
N GLU A 155 -17.64 -3.26 5.67
CA GLU A 155 -17.67 -4.21 4.55
C GLU A 155 -16.51 -3.95 3.57
N THR A 156 -16.23 -2.69 3.24
CA THR A 156 -15.10 -2.29 2.38
C THR A 156 -13.76 -2.67 3.01
N LEU A 157 -13.57 -2.41 4.31
CA LEU A 157 -12.34 -2.81 5.02
C LEU A 157 -12.18 -4.34 5.09
N ASN A 158 -13.28 -5.07 5.26
CA ASN A 158 -13.25 -6.54 5.24
C ASN A 158 -12.90 -7.10 3.85
N LEU A 159 -13.40 -6.46 2.79
CA LEU A 159 -13.03 -6.80 1.41
C LEU A 159 -11.52 -6.60 1.20
N CYS A 160 -11.00 -5.44 1.59
CA CYS A 160 -9.56 -5.14 1.51
C CYS A 160 -8.71 -6.17 2.27
N ALA A 161 -9.09 -6.47 3.52
CA ALA A 161 -8.35 -7.44 4.33
C ALA A 161 -8.37 -8.86 3.70
N ALA A 162 -9.49 -9.26 3.12
CA ALA A 162 -9.58 -10.54 2.41
C ALA A 162 -8.69 -10.56 1.16
N ALA A 163 -8.71 -9.48 0.37
CA ALA A 163 -7.87 -9.32 -0.81
C ALA A 163 -6.37 -9.30 -0.45
N MET A 164 -5.99 -8.62 0.64
CA MET A 164 -4.61 -8.62 1.15
C MET A 164 -4.12 -10.04 1.51
N VAL A 165 -4.96 -10.81 2.22
CA VAL A 165 -4.62 -12.19 2.59
C VAL A 165 -4.47 -13.06 1.34
N GLU A 166 -5.37 -12.93 0.38
CA GLU A 166 -5.36 -13.71 -0.86
C GLU A 166 -4.14 -13.33 -1.71
N ALA A 167 -3.89 -12.03 -1.90
CA ALA A 167 -2.74 -11.51 -2.62
C ALA A 167 -1.40 -11.92 -1.99
N GLY A 168 -1.33 -11.89 -0.66
CA GLY A 168 -0.16 -12.33 0.09
C GLY A 168 0.10 -13.83 -0.04
N ARG A 169 -0.94 -14.67 -0.03
CA ARG A 169 -0.81 -16.13 -0.25
C ARG A 169 -0.31 -16.47 -1.66
N LEU A 170 -0.79 -15.74 -2.66
CA LEU A 170 -0.36 -15.89 -4.04
C LEU A 170 1.01 -15.24 -4.28
N GLY A 171 1.43 -14.33 -3.39
CA GLY A 171 2.66 -13.57 -3.53
C GLY A 171 2.62 -12.53 -4.65
N ILE A 172 1.43 -12.10 -5.07
CA ILE A 172 1.23 -11.15 -6.18
C ILE A 172 1.25 -9.68 -5.77
N PHE A 173 1.28 -9.40 -4.47
CA PHE A 173 1.27 -8.05 -3.89
C PHE A 173 2.23 -7.97 -2.70
N THR A 174 2.88 -6.83 -2.55
CA THR A 174 3.65 -6.48 -1.36
C THR A 174 3.24 -5.09 -0.84
N PRO A 175 3.03 -4.95 0.48
CA PRO A 175 2.81 -3.64 1.10
C PRO A 175 4.10 -2.91 1.43
N MET A 176 5.27 -3.52 1.22
CA MET A 176 6.55 -3.03 1.77
C MET A 176 7.68 -3.09 0.73
N TYR A 177 7.42 -2.59 -0.48
CA TYR A 177 8.47 -2.41 -1.48
C TYR A 177 9.27 -1.15 -1.12
N PHE A 178 10.46 -1.36 -0.58
CA PHE A 178 11.39 -0.29 -0.21
C PHE A 178 12.31 0.03 -1.37
N ILE A 179 12.48 1.33 -1.62
CA ILE A 179 13.39 1.86 -2.62
C ILE A 179 14.26 2.93 -1.97
N HIS A 180 15.55 2.83 -2.20
CA HIS A 180 16.53 3.84 -1.85
C HIS A 180 17.11 4.44 -3.12
N ALA A 181 16.86 5.72 -3.32
CA ALA A 181 17.30 6.46 -4.48
C ALA A 181 18.16 7.67 -4.10
N ARG A 182 18.88 8.23 -5.06
CA ARG A 182 19.73 9.41 -4.89
C ARG A 182 19.48 10.37 -6.06
N LYS A 183 19.41 11.67 -5.76
CA LYS A 183 19.57 12.70 -6.77
C LYS A 183 21.05 12.76 -7.13
N PRO A 184 21.46 12.62 -8.40
CA PRO A 184 22.86 12.76 -8.78
C PRO A 184 23.48 14.08 -8.29
N ALA A 185 24.80 14.11 -8.10
CA ALA A 185 25.50 15.30 -7.65
C ALA A 185 25.73 16.33 -8.78
N GLU A 186 25.66 15.84 -10.03
CA GLU A 186 25.75 16.63 -11.28
C GLU A 186 24.82 16.04 -12.33
#